data_0e0dbde151c3ec69b49da98a3947c5b3
#
_entry.id   0e0dbde151c3ec69b49da98a3947c5b3
#
_cell.length_a   1.000
_cell.length_b   1.000
_cell.length_c   1.000
_cell.angle_alpha   90.00
_cell.angle_beta   90.00
_cell.angle_gamma   90.00
#
_symmetry.space_group_name_H-M   'P 1'
#
loop_
_entity.id
_entity.type
_entity.pdbx_description
1 polymer ?
#
loop_
_entity_poly.entity_id
_entity_poly.type
_entity_poly.pdbx_seq_one_letter_code
_entity_poly.pdbx_strand_id
1 'polypeptide(L)'
;MSLRIVLSSIALSLSFFVYAQPTPQSSESFPKPFLQHVEGWPVEWNPIFKKKEYNKIFRDVKKALANHLQRITYILDKKKVQQLRNLVIRVDLDHKLGNMQYHPSKGWLTSNHYDPSLEKRVHIPRARQLLSRDQWAKHPYVILHELAHSYHDQVLSFEHKEILAAYQRAEKEGLYERVLLFRGGKTRHYARTNHKEFFAEMTESYLGVNDFFPFVRAELQEHDPETYNLMQNIWGKI
;
A
#
# COMPACT_ATOMS: atom_id res chain seq x y z
N MET A 1 93.23 7.89 -4.45
CA MET A 1 91.98 7.20 -4.64
C MET A 1 90.87 8.11 -4.13
N SER A 2 90.22 8.86 -5.02
CA SER A 2 89.14 9.82 -4.67
C SER A 2 87.80 9.19 -4.92
N LEU A 3 87.02 9.10 -3.86
CA LEU A 3 85.63 8.60 -3.86
C LEU A 3 84.66 9.75 -4.21
N ARG A 4 84.01 9.65 -5.39
CA ARG A 4 83.01 10.62 -5.81
C ARG A 4 81.63 10.10 -5.31
N ILE A 5 81.00 10.88 -4.43
CA ILE A 5 79.62 10.66 -3.96
C ILE A 5 78.72 11.29 -5.02
N VAL A 6 77.81 10.50 -5.63
CA VAL A 6 76.78 10.95 -6.54
C VAL A 6 75.48 11.08 -5.67
N LEU A 7 75.07 12.31 -5.48
CA LEU A 7 73.78 12.64 -4.84
C LEU A 7 72.66 12.56 -5.92
N SER A 8 71.80 11.58 -5.78
CA SER A 8 70.62 11.42 -6.61
C SER A 8 69.44 12.16 -5.99
N SER A 9 69.00 13.18 -6.66
CA SER A 9 67.81 13.99 -6.23
C SER A 9 66.53 13.26 -6.68
N ILE A 10 65.73 12.75 -5.73
CA ILE A 10 64.40 12.19 -5.96
C ILE A 10 63.40 13.36 -5.91
N ALA A 11 62.85 13.73 -7.09
CA ALA A 11 61.74 14.67 -7.17
C ALA A 11 60.41 13.94 -6.84
N LEU A 12 59.82 14.29 -5.72
CA LEU A 12 58.50 13.78 -5.29
C LEU A 12 57.41 14.61 -5.99
N SER A 13 56.78 14.05 -7.03
CA SER A 13 55.62 14.66 -7.68
C SER A 13 54.33 14.41 -6.84
N LEU A 14 53.83 15.41 -6.16
CA LEU A 14 52.52 15.37 -5.53
C LEU A 14 51.44 15.48 -6.60
N SER A 15 50.80 14.36 -6.91
CA SER A 15 49.57 14.36 -7.73
C SER A 15 48.37 14.74 -6.86
N PHE A 16 47.84 15.95 -7.04
CA PHE A 16 46.57 16.36 -6.44
C PHE A 16 45.43 15.62 -7.13
N PHE A 17 44.87 14.61 -6.48
CA PHE A 17 43.57 14.06 -6.86
C PHE A 17 42.50 15.07 -6.51
N VAL A 18 41.97 15.77 -7.51
CA VAL A 18 40.76 16.56 -7.39
C VAL A 18 39.59 15.58 -7.31
N TYR A 19 39.10 15.32 -6.11
CA TYR A 19 37.80 14.66 -5.93
C TYR A 19 36.72 15.54 -6.54
N ALA A 20 36.21 15.14 -7.71
CA ALA A 20 35.00 15.73 -8.26
C ALA A 20 33.86 15.51 -7.27
N GLN A 21 33.36 16.59 -6.68
CA GLN A 21 32.16 16.55 -5.87
C GLN A 21 31.02 15.99 -6.73
N PRO A 22 30.22 15.02 -6.25
CA PRO A 22 29.06 14.56 -6.99
C PRO A 22 28.14 15.74 -7.27
N THR A 23 27.90 16.01 -8.55
CA THR A 23 26.90 17.02 -8.95
C THR A 23 25.58 16.73 -8.23
N PRO A 24 24.92 17.74 -7.64
CA PRO A 24 23.61 17.55 -7.04
C PRO A 24 22.70 16.91 -8.10
N GLN A 25 22.23 15.67 -7.84
CA GLN A 25 21.21 15.05 -8.67
C GLN A 25 20.05 16.03 -8.79
N SER A 26 19.70 16.39 -10.03
CA SER A 26 18.54 17.22 -10.32
C SER A 26 17.34 16.61 -9.56
N SER A 27 16.70 17.40 -8.70
CA SER A 27 15.49 16.98 -7.99
C SER A 27 14.49 16.49 -9.03
N GLU A 28 14.25 15.19 -9.12
CA GLU A 28 13.18 14.66 -9.97
C GLU A 28 11.89 15.40 -9.57
N SER A 29 11.39 16.25 -10.44
CA SER A 29 10.13 16.93 -10.21
C SER A 29 9.00 15.95 -10.47
N PHE A 30 8.38 15.47 -9.40
CA PHE A 30 7.20 14.61 -9.51
C PHE A 30 5.99 15.41 -10.01
N PRO A 31 5.18 14.85 -10.93
CA PRO A 31 4.06 15.58 -11.49
C PRO A 31 2.99 15.86 -10.42
N LYS A 32 2.64 17.15 -10.24
CA LYS A 32 1.64 17.56 -9.27
C LYS A 32 0.26 17.02 -9.62
N PRO A 33 -0.39 16.21 -8.76
CA PRO A 33 -1.71 15.66 -9.02
C PRO A 33 -2.80 16.73 -9.01
N PHE A 34 -3.96 16.40 -9.60
CA PHE A 34 -5.18 17.18 -9.42
C PHE A 34 -6.21 16.41 -8.59
N LEU A 35 -6.94 17.12 -7.75
CA LEU A 35 -7.91 16.55 -6.82
C LEU A 35 -9.30 16.48 -7.46
N GLN A 36 -9.98 15.34 -7.32
CA GLN A 36 -11.42 15.17 -7.50
C GLN A 36 -11.98 14.26 -6.42
N HIS A 37 -13.23 14.44 -6.05
CA HIS A 37 -13.91 13.50 -5.16
C HIS A 37 -14.59 12.38 -5.94
N VAL A 38 -14.48 11.15 -5.44
CA VAL A 38 -15.18 9.96 -5.95
C VAL A 38 -15.90 9.33 -4.76
N GLU A 39 -17.23 9.25 -4.81
CA GLU A 39 -18.07 8.75 -3.71
C GLU A 39 -17.77 9.41 -2.35
N GLY A 40 -17.31 10.67 -2.40
CA GLY A 40 -16.93 11.45 -1.21
C GLY A 40 -15.47 11.30 -0.77
N TRP A 41 -14.69 10.37 -1.34
CA TRP A 41 -13.25 10.26 -1.08
C TRP A 41 -12.44 11.28 -1.87
N PRO A 42 -11.44 11.95 -1.26
CA PRO A 42 -10.48 12.76 -1.98
C PRO A 42 -9.55 11.86 -2.80
N VAL A 43 -9.57 12.03 -4.12
CA VAL A 43 -8.75 11.26 -5.05
C VAL A 43 -7.80 12.19 -5.80
N GLU A 44 -6.52 12.01 -5.61
CA GLU A 44 -5.44 12.69 -6.31
C GLU A 44 -5.11 11.93 -7.60
N TRP A 45 -5.37 12.56 -8.74
CA TRP A 45 -5.17 11.96 -10.07
C TRP A 45 -3.87 12.47 -10.71
N ASN A 46 -3.11 11.57 -11.31
CA ASN A 46 -1.98 11.95 -12.14
C ASN A 46 -2.42 12.91 -13.26
N PRO A 47 -1.70 14.05 -13.49
CA PRO A 47 -2.10 15.03 -14.49
C PRO A 47 -2.17 14.50 -15.92
N ILE A 48 -1.58 13.34 -16.22
CA ILE A 48 -1.69 12.67 -17.52
C ILE A 48 -3.15 12.41 -17.91
N PHE A 49 -4.04 12.20 -16.92
CA PHE A 49 -5.47 11.98 -17.18
C PHE A 49 -6.22 13.23 -17.72
N LYS A 50 -5.57 14.42 -17.70
CA LYS A 50 -6.11 15.62 -18.35
C LYS A 50 -5.92 15.62 -19.88
N LYS A 51 -5.05 14.76 -20.42
CA LYS A 51 -4.81 14.68 -21.84
C LYS A 51 -5.98 13.97 -22.54
N LYS A 52 -6.42 14.48 -23.68
CA LYS A 52 -7.58 14.00 -24.44
C LYS A 52 -7.52 12.50 -24.77
N GLU A 53 -6.34 12.01 -25.08
CA GLU A 53 -6.07 10.60 -25.40
C GLU A 53 -6.40 9.62 -24.27
N TYR A 54 -6.36 10.09 -22.99
CA TYR A 54 -6.67 9.28 -21.81
C TYR A 54 -8.11 9.47 -21.29
N ASN A 55 -8.95 10.28 -21.93
CA ASN A 55 -10.31 10.55 -21.45
C ASN A 55 -11.15 9.29 -21.28
N LYS A 56 -11.03 8.31 -22.16
CA LYS A 56 -11.79 7.05 -22.06
C LYS A 56 -11.35 6.26 -20.84
N ILE A 57 -10.05 6.02 -20.70
CA ILE A 57 -9.52 5.25 -19.56
C ILE A 57 -9.77 5.96 -18.23
N PHE A 58 -9.67 7.29 -18.19
CA PHE A 58 -9.99 8.07 -17.00
C PHE A 58 -11.44 7.84 -16.53
N ARG A 59 -12.42 7.92 -17.43
CA ARG A 59 -13.83 7.65 -17.10
C ARG A 59 -14.03 6.22 -16.62
N ASP A 60 -13.45 5.24 -17.31
CA ASP A 60 -13.62 3.83 -16.99
C ASP A 60 -13.00 3.50 -15.61
N VAL A 61 -11.79 3.99 -15.33
CA VAL A 61 -11.10 3.84 -14.03
C VAL A 61 -11.87 4.53 -12.93
N LYS A 62 -12.35 5.76 -13.14
CA LYS A 62 -13.17 6.49 -12.17
C LYS A 62 -14.45 5.73 -11.81
N LYS A 63 -15.12 5.14 -12.82
CA LYS A 63 -16.31 4.29 -12.62
C LYS A 63 -15.98 3.02 -11.81
N ALA A 64 -14.88 2.36 -12.13
CA ALA A 64 -14.45 1.17 -11.41
C ALA A 64 -14.10 1.50 -9.95
N LEU A 65 -13.36 2.58 -9.71
CA LEU A 65 -13.05 3.05 -8.35
C LEU A 65 -14.33 3.42 -7.58
N ALA A 66 -15.27 4.12 -8.22
CA ALA A 66 -16.56 4.44 -7.62
C ALA A 66 -17.32 3.18 -7.17
N ASN A 67 -17.31 2.11 -7.96
CA ASN A 67 -17.93 0.83 -7.59
C ASN A 67 -17.31 0.22 -6.31
N HIS A 68 -15.97 0.22 -6.20
CA HIS A 68 -15.30 -0.23 -4.98
C HIS A 68 -15.73 0.61 -3.76
N LEU A 69 -15.74 1.92 -3.89
CA LEU A 69 -16.05 2.84 -2.80
C LEU A 69 -17.53 2.81 -2.39
N GLN A 70 -18.45 2.66 -3.35
CA GLN A 70 -19.89 2.51 -3.08
C GLN A 70 -20.17 1.28 -2.21
N ARG A 71 -19.53 0.12 -2.48
CA ARG A 71 -19.70 -1.07 -1.65
C ARG A 71 -19.38 -0.76 -0.18
N ILE A 72 -18.31 -0.04 0.09
CA ILE A 72 -17.92 0.37 1.44
C ILE A 72 -19.01 1.23 2.09
N THR A 73 -19.60 2.18 1.34
CA THR A 73 -20.67 3.06 1.87
C THR A 73 -21.97 2.32 2.20
N TYR A 74 -22.25 1.20 1.52
CA TYR A 74 -23.43 0.38 1.80
C TYR A 74 -23.23 -0.61 2.94
N ILE A 75 -22.00 -1.01 3.21
CA ILE A 75 -21.69 -2.00 4.24
C ILE A 75 -21.49 -1.33 5.60
N LEU A 76 -20.84 -0.18 5.67
CA LEU A 76 -20.47 0.49 6.91
C LEU A 76 -21.47 1.58 7.33
N ASP A 77 -21.52 1.82 8.63
CA ASP A 77 -22.28 2.96 9.17
C ASP A 77 -21.68 4.32 8.71
N LYS A 78 -22.49 5.37 8.82
CA LYS A 78 -22.13 6.73 8.37
C LYS A 78 -20.86 7.26 9.06
N LYS A 79 -20.63 6.93 10.33
CA LYS A 79 -19.48 7.40 11.11
C LYS A 79 -18.19 6.76 10.57
N LYS A 80 -18.21 5.46 10.31
CA LYS A 80 -17.06 4.74 9.72
C LYS A 80 -16.77 5.20 8.29
N VAL A 81 -17.80 5.36 7.47
CA VAL A 81 -17.67 5.93 6.13
C VAL A 81 -17.05 7.32 6.17
N GLN A 82 -17.47 8.19 7.11
CA GLN A 82 -16.88 9.52 7.25
C GLN A 82 -15.41 9.48 7.65
N GLN A 83 -15.01 8.56 8.53
CA GLN A 83 -13.61 8.37 8.90
C GLN A 83 -12.77 7.93 7.69
N LEU A 84 -13.27 6.95 6.91
CA LEU A 84 -12.61 6.46 5.70
C LEU A 84 -12.50 7.54 4.60
N ARG A 85 -13.50 8.42 4.46
CA ARG A 85 -13.49 9.54 3.51
C ARG A 85 -12.45 10.62 3.80
N ASN A 86 -11.81 10.61 4.98
CA ASN A 86 -10.67 11.48 5.28
C ASN A 86 -9.34 10.91 4.73
N LEU A 87 -9.33 9.65 4.28
CA LEU A 87 -8.14 8.98 3.77
C LEU A 87 -8.01 9.24 2.26
N VAL A 88 -6.83 9.68 1.83
CA VAL A 88 -6.59 10.11 0.45
C VAL A 88 -6.17 8.95 -0.42
N ILE A 89 -6.76 8.85 -1.61
CA ILE A 89 -6.38 7.88 -2.64
C ILE A 89 -5.58 8.61 -3.74
N ARG A 90 -4.44 8.06 -4.15
CA ARG A 90 -3.64 8.52 -5.29
C ARG A 90 -3.76 7.53 -6.43
N VAL A 91 -4.03 8.04 -7.64
CA VAL A 91 -4.15 7.21 -8.85
C VAL A 91 -3.17 7.69 -9.90
N ASP A 92 -2.26 6.80 -10.28
CA ASP A 92 -1.35 6.97 -11.40
C ASP A 92 -1.73 6.04 -12.55
N LEU A 93 -1.40 6.41 -13.79
CA LEU A 93 -1.74 5.62 -14.97
C LEU A 93 -0.81 4.40 -15.10
N ASP A 94 0.49 4.66 -14.97
CA ASP A 94 1.55 3.66 -15.14
C ASP A 94 2.78 4.11 -14.34
N HIS A 95 2.80 3.73 -13.07
CA HIS A 95 3.90 4.02 -12.15
C HIS A 95 4.82 2.80 -12.02
N LYS A 96 6.11 3.01 -11.74
CA LYS A 96 7.09 1.92 -11.60
C LYS A 96 6.79 0.96 -10.43
N LEU A 97 6.05 1.37 -9.41
CA LEU A 97 5.46 0.47 -8.42
C LEU A 97 4.37 -0.38 -9.09
N GLY A 98 4.41 -1.70 -8.85
CA GLY A 98 3.55 -2.64 -9.56
C GLY A 98 2.18 -2.85 -8.95
N ASN A 99 2.10 -2.85 -7.61
CA ASN A 99 0.92 -3.25 -6.85
C ASN A 99 0.25 -2.05 -6.18
N MET A 100 -1.06 -2.13 -5.97
CA MET A 100 -1.77 -1.22 -5.09
C MET A 100 -1.21 -1.36 -3.69
N GLN A 101 -1.03 -0.24 -2.99
CA GLN A 101 -0.42 -0.24 -1.67
C GLN A 101 -0.66 1.07 -0.92
N TYR A 102 -0.69 0.98 0.40
CA TYR A 102 -0.64 2.13 1.28
C TYR A 102 0.82 2.51 1.60
N HIS A 103 1.13 3.80 1.66
CA HIS A 103 2.47 4.30 1.96
C HIS A 103 2.55 4.96 3.35
N PRO A 104 3.01 4.26 4.38
CA PRO A 104 3.08 4.82 5.73
C PRO A 104 4.28 5.76 5.96
N SER A 105 5.35 5.66 5.16
CA SER A 105 6.66 6.27 5.46
C SER A 105 7.21 7.13 4.32
N LYS A 106 7.32 8.42 4.58
CA LYS A 106 8.02 9.38 3.70
C LYS A 106 9.50 9.03 3.52
N GLY A 107 10.15 8.59 4.61
CA GLY A 107 11.56 8.21 4.59
C GLY A 107 11.82 7.06 3.60
N TRP A 108 10.97 6.02 3.61
CA TRP A 108 11.08 4.92 2.67
C TRP A 108 10.90 5.39 1.22
N LEU A 109 9.89 6.23 0.96
CA LEU A 109 9.65 6.78 -0.38
C LEU A 109 10.88 7.54 -0.89
N THR A 110 11.43 8.45 -0.08
CA THR A 110 12.60 9.25 -0.43
C THR A 110 13.83 8.37 -0.69
N SER A 111 14.11 7.41 0.19
CA SER A 111 15.26 6.50 0.06
C SER A 111 15.20 5.59 -1.17
N ASN A 112 13.98 5.34 -1.69
CA ASN A 112 13.76 4.54 -2.90
C ASN A 112 13.46 5.39 -4.15
N HIS A 113 13.71 6.70 -4.10
CA HIS A 113 13.50 7.65 -5.21
C HIS A 113 12.05 7.68 -5.73
N TYR A 114 11.07 7.54 -4.82
CA TYR A 114 9.65 7.72 -5.09
C TYR A 114 9.17 9.10 -4.63
N ASP A 115 8.04 9.53 -5.16
CA ASP A 115 7.39 10.78 -4.79
C ASP A 115 7.06 10.79 -3.28
N PRO A 116 7.70 11.65 -2.47
CA PRO A 116 7.42 11.72 -1.03
C PRO A 116 6.00 12.20 -0.70
N SER A 117 5.27 12.79 -1.66
CA SER A 117 3.87 13.17 -1.49
C SER A 117 2.91 11.98 -1.46
N LEU A 118 3.39 10.78 -1.78
CA LEU A 118 2.64 9.51 -1.61
C LEU A 118 2.50 9.11 -0.14
N GLU A 119 3.23 9.72 0.79
CA GLU A 119 3.09 9.43 2.22
C GLU A 119 1.63 9.58 2.66
N LYS A 120 1.15 8.59 3.44
CA LYS A 120 -0.25 8.49 3.92
C LYS A 120 -1.30 8.45 2.80
N ARG A 121 -0.92 7.95 1.62
CA ARG A 121 -1.85 7.74 0.50
C ARG A 121 -2.07 6.26 0.25
N VAL A 122 -3.31 5.90 -0.03
CA VAL A 122 -3.65 4.65 -0.73
C VAL A 122 -3.29 4.86 -2.20
N HIS A 123 -2.30 4.14 -2.70
CA HIS A 123 -1.75 4.35 -4.03
C HIS A 123 -2.19 3.25 -5.00
N ILE A 124 -2.83 3.66 -6.08
CA ILE A 124 -3.16 2.83 -7.24
C ILE A 124 -2.15 3.18 -8.34
N PRO A 125 -1.00 2.48 -8.41
CA PRO A 125 0.11 2.87 -9.29
C PRO A 125 -0.17 2.61 -10.76
N ARG A 126 -1.04 1.65 -11.06
CA ARG A 126 -1.42 1.25 -12.42
C ARG A 126 -2.93 1.22 -12.55
N ALA A 127 -3.53 2.37 -12.88
CA ALA A 127 -4.97 2.54 -12.93
C ALA A 127 -5.71 1.46 -13.74
N ARG A 128 -5.07 0.88 -14.80
CA ARG A 128 -5.63 -0.19 -15.60
C ARG A 128 -5.93 -1.47 -14.82
N GLN A 129 -5.27 -1.69 -13.67
CA GLN A 129 -5.55 -2.84 -12.81
C GLN A 129 -7.01 -2.84 -12.31
N LEU A 130 -7.60 -1.66 -12.06
CA LEU A 130 -9.03 -1.55 -11.71
C LEU A 130 -9.98 -1.99 -12.81
N LEU A 131 -9.51 -2.16 -14.04
CA LEU A 131 -10.29 -2.63 -15.17
C LEU A 131 -10.02 -4.10 -15.51
N SER A 132 -9.08 -4.74 -14.80
CA SER A 132 -8.70 -6.13 -15.05
C SER A 132 -9.74 -7.10 -14.51
N ARG A 133 -10.20 -8.03 -15.36
CA ARG A 133 -11.10 -9.12 -14.95
C ARG A 133 -10.46 -9.99 -13.86
N ASP A 134 -9.17 -10.27 -13.99
CA ASP A 134 -8.43 -11.08 -13.01
C ASP A 134 -8.36 -10.39 -11.66
N GLN A 135 -8.18 -9.06 -11.63
CA GLN A 135 -8.20 -8.29 -10.38
C GLN A 135 -9.57 -8.40 -9.70
N TRP A 136 -10.65 -8.24 -10.45
CA TRP A 136 -12.01 -8.37 -9.91
C TRP A 136 -12.35 -9.79 -9.43
N ALA A 137 -11.85 -10.81 -10.13
CA ALA A 137 -12.09 -12.20 -9.77
C ALA A 137 -11.24 -12.64 -8.56
N LYS A 138 -9.98 -12.18 -8.51
CA LYS A 138 -9.02 -12.55 -7.47
C LYS A 138 -9.27 -11.78 -6.17
N HIS A 139 -9.40 -10.46 -6.26
CA HIS A 139 -9.31 -9.56 -5.11
C HIS A 139 -10.32 -8.40 -5.25
N PRO A 140 -11.63 -8.72 -5.16
CA PRO A 140 -12.70 -7.74 -5.42
C PRO A 140 -12.78 -6.61 -4.38
N TYR A 141 -12.09 -6.77 -3.23
CA TYR A 141 -12.03 -5.79 -2.15
C TYR A 141 -10.66 -5.16 -1.95
N VAL A 142 -9.75 -5.23 -2.94
CA VAL A 142 -8.39 -4.67 -2.86
C VAL A 142 -8.35 -3.20 -2.39
N ILE A 143 -9.31 -2.37 -2.81
CA ILE A 143 -9.37 -0.97 -2.36
C ILE A 143 -9.74 -0.86 -0.87
N LEU A 144 -10.58 -1.76 -0.37
CA LEU A 144 -10.89 -1.85 1.06
C LEU A 144 -9.66 -2.31 1.86
N HIS A 145 -8.90 -3.27 1.33
CA HIS A 145 -7.63 -3.73 1.91
C HIS A 145 -6.65 -2.56 2.12
N GLU A 146 -6.40 -1.79 1.08
CA GLU A 146 -5.48 -0.64 1.17
C GLU A 146 -6.03 0.50 2.07
N LEU A 147 -7.36 0.72 2.05
CA LEU A 147 -8.00 1.63 2.99
C LEU A 147 -7.93 1.13 4.43
N ALA A 148 -7.95 -0.18 4.66
CA ALA A 148 -7.77 -0.75 6.00
C ALA A 148 -6.35 -0.50 6.54
N HIS A 149 -5.30 -0.62 5.72
CA HIS A 149 -3.95 -0.19 6.10
C HIS A 149 -3.91 1.29 6.47
N SER A 150 -4.51 2.14 5.64
CA SER A 150 -4.58 3.58 5.89
C SER A 150 -5.35 3.92 7.16
N TYR A 151 -6.47 3.22 7.42
CA TYR A 151 -7.27 3.35 8.63
C TYR A 151 -6.52 2.87 9.87
N HIS A 152 -5.83 1.73 9.77
CA HIS A 152 -5.00 1.18 10.84
C HIS A 152 -3.91 2.16 11.28
N ASP A 153 -3.22 2.80 10.32
CA ASP A 153 -2.16 3.77 10.62
C ASP A 153 -2.71 5.11 11.14
N GLN A 154 -3.69 5.70 10.44
CA GLN A 154 -4.08 7.09 10.66
C GLN A 154 -5.22 7.28 11.67
N VAL A 155 -6.01 6.24 11.94
CA VAL A 155 -7.16 6.30 12.84
C VAL A 155 -6.97 5.46 14.10
N LEU A 156 -6.41 4.25 13.97
CA LEU A 156 -6.22 3.32 15.10
C LEU A 156 -4.82 3.36 15.70
N SER A 157 -3.78 3.68 14.92
CA SER A 157 -2.35 3.43 15.15
C SER A 157 -1.94 1.99 14.80
N PHE A 158 -0.79 1.83 14.14
CA PHE A 158 -0.17 0.51 13.93
C PHE A 158 0.22 -0.21 15.24
N GLU A 159 0.29 0.54 16.35
CA GLU A 159 0.55 0.00 17.69
C GLU A 159 -0.75 -0.37 18.45
N HIS A 160 -1.88 -0.53 17.74
CA HIS A 160 -3.16 -0.89 18.34
C HIS A 160 -3.06 -2.25 19.05
N LYS A 161 -3.17 -2.23 20.38
CA LYS A 161 -2.85 -3.38 21.23
C LYS A 161 -3.69 -4.62 20.93
N GLU A 162 -4.98 -4.44 20.67
CA GLU A 162 -5.89 -5.58 20.40
C GLU A 162 -5.59 -6.22 19.05
N ILE A 163 -5.21 -5.45 18.02
CA ILE A 163 -4.79 -6.00 16.72
C ILE A 163 -3.48 -6.77 16.86
N LEU A 164 -2.50 -6.20 17.57
CA LEU A 164 -1.23 -6.87 17.84
C LEU A 164 -1.44 -8.19 18.61
N ALA A 165 -2.28 -8.17 19.66
CA ALA A 165 -2.59 -9.37 20.44
C ALA A 165 -3.30 -10.45 19.64
N ALA A 166 -4.29 -10.08 18.80
CA ALA A 166 -4.99 -11.01 17.92
C ALA A 166 -4.06 -11.64 16.89
N TYR A 167 -3.18 -10.85 16.27
CA TYR A 167 -2.15 -11.34 15.36
C TYR A 167 -1.21 -12.35 16.04
N GLN A 168 -0.66 -12.00 17.22
CA GLN A 168 0.26 -12.86 17.97
C GLN A 168 -0.41 -14.17 18.39
N ARG A 169 -1.67 -14.11 18.82
CA ARG A 169 -2.47 -15.31 19.15
C ARG A 169 -2.64 -16.20 17.92
N ALA A 170 -3.10 -15.62 16.80
CA ALA A 170 -3.33 -16.35 15.55
C ALA A 170 -2.04 -17.02 15.03
N GLU A 171 -0.88 -16.35 15.15
CA GLU A 171 0.43 -16.93 14.83
C GLU A 171 0.78 -18.09 15.75
N LYS A 172 0.60 -17.94 17.07
CA LYS A 172 0.88 -18.97 18.08
C LYS A 172 0.02 -20.22 17.90
N GLU A 173 -1.26 -20.03 17.53
CA GLU A 173 -2.23 -21.12 17.32
C GLU A 173 -2.13 -21.74 15.92
N GLY A 174 -1.36 -21.14 15.00
CA GLY A 174 -1.17 -21.66 13.65
C GLY A 174 -2.42 -21.59 12.76
N LEU A 175 -3.40 -20.71 13.09
CA LEU A 175 -4.70 -20.67 12.45
C LEU A 175 -4.64 -20.46 10.93
N TYR A 176 -3.65 -19.75 10.46
CA TYR A 176 -3.52 -19.29 9.07
C TYR A 176 -2.33 -19.90 8.34
N GLU A 177 -1.77 -21.02 8.84
CA GLU A 177 -0.59 -21.64 8.24
C GLU A 177 -0.85 -22.30 6.90
N ARG A 178 -2.02 -22.93 6.76
CA ARG A 178 -2.38 -23.70 5.56
C ARG A 178 -3.86 -23.58 5.27
N VAL A 179 -4.24 -22.51 4.61
CA VAL A 179 -5.63 -22.18 4.26
C VAL A 179 -5.91 -22.36 2.78
N LEU A 180 -7.18 -22.47 2.42
CA LEU A 180 -7.63 -22.55 1.04
C LEU A 180 -7.42 -21.19 0.35
N LEU A 181 -6.93 -21.20 -0.89
CA LEU A 181 -6.83 -20.02 -1.75
C LEU A 181 -8.05 -19.97 -2.68
N PHE A 182 -8.52 -18.77 -3.07
CA PHE A 182 -9.72 -18.59 -3.93
C PHE A 182 -9.71 -19.41 -5.22
N ARG A 183 -8.54 -19.67 -5.81
CA ARG A 183 -8.36 -20.48 -7.04
C ARG A 183 -8.14 -21.97 -6.77
N GLY A 184 -8.31 -22.43 -5.54
CA GLY A 184 -8.01 -23.78 -5.10
C GLY A 184 -6.57 -23.97 -4.62
N GLY A 185 -6.33 -25.13 -4.00
CA GLY A 185 -5.07 -25.40 -3.31
C GLY A 185 -4.98 -24.74 -1.93
N LYS A 186 -4.00 -25.17 -1.13
CA LYS A 186 -3.74 -24.64 0.21
C LYS A 186 -2.38 -23.97 0.25
N THR A 187 -2.31 -22.81 0.89
CA THR A 187 -1.10 -22.00 1.07
C THR A 187 -1.10 -21.33 2.43
N ARG A 188 0.03 -20.74 2.80
CA ARG A 188 0.12 -19.83 3.93
C ARG A 188 -0.69 -18.57 3.62
N HIS A 189 -1.52 -18.15 4.56
CA HIS A 189 -2.31 -16.92 4.44
C HIS A 189 -1.41 -15.68 4.42
N TYR A 190 -1.75 -14.69 3.60
CA TYR A 190 -0.99 -13.43 3.52
C TYR A 190 -1.04 -12.63 4.83
N ALA A 191 -2.12 -12.75 5.61
CA ALA A 191 -2.26 -12.19 6.96
C ALA A 191 -1.09 -12.52 7.91
N ARG A 192 -0.37 -13.62 7.68
CA ARG A 192 0.80 -14.02 8.48
C ARG A 192 2.09 -13.26 8.17
N THR A 193 2.04 -12.30 7.27
CA THR A 193 3.21 -11.47 6.93
C THR A 193 3.58 -10.53 8.09
N ASN A 194 2.58 -9.87 8.66
CA ASN A 194 2.68 -9.00 9.82
C ASN A 194 1.26 -8.59 10.28
N HIS A 195 1.15 -7.94 11.45
CA HIS A 195 -0.12 -7.48 12.02
C HIS A 195 -0.89 -6.47 11.15
N LYS A 196 -0.22 -5.76 10.23
CA LYS A 196 -0.88 -4.80 9.33
C LYS A 196 -1.61 -5.52 8.22
N GLU A 197 -0.95 -6.53 7.61
CA GLU A 197 -1.58 -7.41 6.64
C GLU A 197 -2.70 -8.23 7.30
N PHE A 198 -2.46 -8.73 8.52
CA PHE A 198 -3.49 -9.42 9.30
C PHE A 198 -4.76 -8.59 9.43
N PHE A 199 -4.65 -7.33 9.84
CA PHE A 199 -5.81 -6.45 9.98
C PHE A 199 -6.52 -6.18 8.64
N ALA A 200 -5.77 -5.94 7.55
CA ALA A 200 -6.34 -5.68 6.24
C ALA A 200 -7.07 -6.92 5.68
N GLU A 201 -6.46 -8.10 5.76
CA GLU A 201 -7.03 -9.37 5.33
C GLU A 201 -8.30 -9.74 6.14
N MET A 202 -8.26 -9.60 7.47
CA MET A 202 -9.42 -9.87 8.31
C MET A 202 -10.54 -8.83 8.10
N THR A 203 -10.20 -7.61 7.71
CA THR A 203 -11.18 -6.60 7.29
C THR A 203 -11.91 -7.03 6.02
N GLU A 204 -11.21 -7.59 5.04
CA GLU A 204 -11.85 -8.12 3.83
C GLU A 204 -12.79 -9.29 4.14
N SER A 205 -12.34 -10.24 4.95
CA SER A 205 -13.18 -11.38 5.37
C SER A 205 -14.43 -10.92 6.14
N TYR A 206 -14.29 -9.89 6.99
CA TYR A 206 -15.40 -9.39 7.81
C TYR A 206 -16.40 -8.55 7.01
N LEU A 207 -15.93 -7.67 6.12
CA LEU A 207 -16.77 -6.71 5.39
C LEU A 207 -17.13 -7.15 3.97
N GLY A 208 -16.39 -8.10 3.39
CA GLY A 208 -16.52 -8.42 1.98
C GLY A 208 -16.18 -9.86 1.64
N VAL A 209 -15.20 -10.00 0.76
CA VAL A 209 -14.67 -11.30 0.30
C VAL A 209 -13.15 -11.20 0.21
N ASN A 210 -12.47 -12.11 0.91
CA ASN A 210 -11.02 -12.29 0.87
C ASN A 210 -10.61 -13.30 -0.21
N ASP A 211 -9.38 -13.27 -0.68
CA ASP A 211 -8.84 -14.28 -1.62
C ASP A 211 -8.18 -15.48 -0.90
N PHE A 212 -8.08 -15.46 0.43
CA PHE A 212 -7.69 -16.56 1.31
C PHE A 212 -8.83 -16.94 2.28
N PHE A 213 -8.94 -18.23 2.64
CA PHE A 213 -9.83 -18.65 3.71
C PHE A 213 -9.31 -18.18 5.09
N PRO A 214 -10.25 -17.58 5.86
CA PRO A 214 -11.70 -17.42 5.70
C PRO A 214 -12.06 -16.35 4.66
N PHE A 215 -12.89 -16.75 3.68
CA PHE A 215 -13.26 -15.86 2.57
C PHE A 215 -14.30 -14.82 2.96
N VAL A 216 -15.21 -15.20 3.87
CA VAL A 216 -16.34 -14.36 4.27
C VAL A 216 -16.55 -14.37 5.78
N ARG A 217 -17.35 -13.44 6.25
CA ARG A 217 -17.62 -13.19 7.67
C ARG A 217 -18.06 -14.42 8.46
N ALA A 218 -18.93 -15.26 7.92
CA ALA A 218 -19.39 -16.47 8.61
C ALA A 218 -18.24 -17.46 8.85
N GLU A 219 -17.40 -17.64 7.84
CA GLU A 219 -16.21 -18.48 7.95
C GLU A 219 -15.19 -17.91 8.93
N LEU A 220 -15.01 -16.58 8.96
CA LEU A 220 -14.17 -15.92 9.95
C LEU A 220 -14.70 -16.14 11.38
N GLN A 221 -16.03 -16.07 11.57
CA GLN A 221 -16.66 -16.29 12.86
C GLN A 221 -16.44 -17.73 13.36
N GLU A 222 -16.49 -18.71 12.46
CA GLU A 222 -16.27 -20.13 12.80
C GLU A 222 -14.79 -20.45 13.00
N HIS A 223 -13.92 -19.90 12.15
CA HIS A 223 -12.50 -20.22 12.14
C HIS A 223 -11.71 -19.50 13.22
N ASP A 224 -12.00 -18.20 13.45
CA ASP A 224 -11.33 -17.33 14.41
C ASP A 224 -12.33 -16.36 15.07
N PRO A 225 -13.15 -16.86 16.02
CA PRO A 225 -14.19 -16.06 16.67
C PRO A 225 -13.65 -14.86 17.46
N GLU A 226 -12.43 -14.91 17.96
CA GLU A 226 -11.83 -13.78 18.67
C GLU A 226 -11.49 -12.65 17.70
N THR A 227 -10.89 -12.97 16.56
CA THR A 227 -10.64 -11.98 15.50
C THR A 227 -11.94 -11.45 14.90
N TYR A 228 -12.96 -12.32 14.72
CA TYR A 228 -14.29 -11.86 14.32
C TYR A 228 -14.84 -10.80 15.28
N ASN A 229 -14.78 -11.04 16.60
CA ASN A 229 -15.24 -10.10 17.60
C ASN A 229 -14.43 -8.79 17.58
N LEU A 230 -13.11 -8.86 17.38
CA LEU A 230 -12.27 -7.68 17.20
C LEU A 230 -12.69 -6.86 15.97
N MET A 231 -12.94 -7.50 14.83
CA MET A 231 -13.41 -6.81 13.61
C MET A 231 -14.79 -6.18 13.85
N GLN A 232 -15.69 -6.86 14.56
CA GLN A 232 -17.00 -6.31 14.94
C GLN A 232 -16.89 -5.07 15.84
N ASN A 233 -15.94 -5.07 16.78
CA ASN A 233 -15.69 -3.93 17.66
C ASN A 233 -15.15 -2.73 16.87
N ILE A 234 -14.26 -2.99 15.91
CA ILE A 234 -13.64 -1.93 15.11
C ILE A 234 -14.61 -1.39 14.04
N TRP A 235 -15.25 -2.27 13.26
CA TRP A 235 -16.04 -1.87 12.09
C TRP A 235 -17.52 -1.70 12.38
N GLY A 236 -18.01 -2.24 13.48
CA GLY A 236 -19.43 -2.28 13.85
C GLY A 236 -20.09 -3.62 13.51
N LYS A 237 -21.27 -3.82 14.07
CA LYS A 237 -22.10 -4.99 13.77
C LYS A 237 -22.80 -4.80 12.43
N ILE A 238 -22.76 -5.81 11.57
CA ILE A 238 -23.34 -5.81 10.23
C ILE A 238 -24.37 -6.95 10.14
#